data_c95792a7b6c392613a2c978ed54cf383
#
_entry.id   c95792a7b6c392613a2c978ed54cf383
#
_cell.length_a   1.000
_cell.length_b   1.000
_cell.length_c   1.000
_cell.angle_alpha   90.00
_cell.angle_beta   90.00
_cell.angle_gamma   90.00
#
_symmetry.space_group_name_H-M   'P 1'
#
loop_
_entity.id
_entity.type
_entity.pdbx_description
1 polymer ?
#
loop_
_entity_poly.entity_id
_entity_poly.type
_entity_poly.pdbx_seq_one_letter_code
_entity_poly.pdbx_strand_id
1 'polypeptide(L)'
;MEVNIINFKNKYEKHFYDLNIEWLNNFFEVEEYDHKILSNAKKYIIDKGGKIFFAVLGDKIIATVALMPTENELTYELTKMAVKPKYRNKGIGKKLLNKCIEFSNYNGCESIILYSNKKLKMLFICISHLDLKKLKWK
;
A
#
# COMPACT_ATOMS: atom_id res chain seq x y z
N MET A 1 5.48 -14.72 -15.33
CA MET A 1 5.67 -14.52 -13.87
C MET A 1 4.30 -14.42 -13.22
N GLU A 2 3.95 -15.38 -12.43
CA GLU A 2 2.64 -15.40 -11.77
C GLU A 2 2.77 -14.84 -10.36
N VAL A 3 2.17 -13.67 -10.16
CA VAL A 3 2.18 -12.96 -8.88
C VAL A 3 0.78 -13.00 -8.28
N ASN A 4 0.68 -13.46 -7.06
CA ASN A 4 -0.57 -13.51 -6.31
C ASN A 4 -0.57 -12.43 -5.23
N ILE A 5 -1.75 -11.88 -4.95
CA ILE A 5 -1.93 -10.91 -3.89
C ILE A 5 -2.60 -11.60 -2.72
N ILE A 6 -1.99 -11.53 -1.54
CA ILE A 6 -2.50 -12.16 -0.33
C ILE A 6 -2.73 -11.14 0.78
N ASN A 7 -3.55 -11.53 1.75
CA ASN A 7 -3.84 -10.71 2.92
C ASN A 7 -2.73 -10.77 3.96
N PHE A 8 -2.71 -9.76 4.83
CA PHE A 8 -1.81 -9.72 5.98
C PHE A 8 -2.04 -10.92 6.91
N LYS A 9 -0.94 -11.46 7.44
CA LYS A 9 -0.93 -12.40 8.55
C LYS A 9 0.19 -11.96 9.50
N ASN A 10 0.02 -12.23 10.79
CA ASN A 10 1.01 -11.82 11.79
C ASN A 10 2.43 -12.31 11.47
N LYS A 11 2.55 -13.50 10.91
CA LYS A 11 3.85 -14.06 10.53
C LYS A 11 4.55 -13.29 9.41
N TYR A 12 3.84 -12.39 8.72
CA TYR A 12 4.41 -11.58 7.64
C TYR A 12 4.75 -10.16 8.08
N GLU A 13 4.57 -9.82 9.34
CA GLU A 13 4.81 -8.46 9.84
C GLU A 13 6.24 -8.00 9.55
N LYS A 14 7.21 -8.88 9.72
CA LYS A 14 8.60 -8.57 9.42
C LYS A 14 8.82 -8.24 7.94
N HIS A 15 8.13 -8.91 7.05
CA HIS A 15 8.23 -8.62 5.61
C HIS A 15 7.72 -7.23 5.28
N PHE A 16 6.66 -6.81 5.93
CA PHE A 16 6.14 -5.45 5.77
C PHE A 16 7.18 -4.41 6.19
N TYR A 17 7.80 -4.62 7.34
CA TYR A 17 8.87 -3.77 7.83
C TYR A 17 10.05 -3.74 6.87
N ASP A 18 10.60 -4.91 6.53
CA ASP A 18 11.80 -5.02 5.71
C ASP A 18 11.62 -4.39 4.32
N LEU A 19 10.49 -4.63 3.69
CA LEU A 19 10.19 -4.07 2.36
C LEU A 19 10.14 -2.55 2.40
N ASN A 20 9.47 -1.99 3.39
CA ASN A 20 9.34 -0.55 3.51
C ASN A 20 10.64 0.14 3.91
N ILE A 21 11.40 -0.46 4.81
CA ILE A 21 12.70 0.09 5.21
C ILE A 21 13.67 0.11 4.03
N GLU A 22 13.71 -0.95 3.24
CA GLU A 22 14.55 -1.00 2.04
C GLU A 22 14.17 0.12 1.08
N TRP A 23 12.86 0.31 0.84
CA TRP A 23 12.36 1.37 -0.02
C TRP A 23 12.75 2.75 0.50
N LEU A 24 12.52 3.01 1.79
CA LEU A 24 12.83 4.29 2.40
C LEU A 24 14.34 4.60 2.38
N ASN A 25 15.19 3.61 2.65
CA ASN A 25 16.63 3.78 2.60
C ASN A 25 17.14 4.17 1.23
N ASN A 26 16.48 3.71 0.17
CA ASN A 26 16.92 4.00 -1.20
C ASN A 26 16.40 5.34 -1.74
N PHE A 27 15.26 5.81 -1.25
CA PHE A 27 14.59 6.97 -1.83
C PHE A 27 14.37 8.11 -0.84
N PHE A 28 14.48 7.83 0.45
CA PHE A 28 14.16 8.79 1.51
C PHE A 28 15.08 8.58 2.70
N GLU A 29 14.81 9.36 3.74
CA GLU A 29 15.43 9.19 5.03
C GLU A 29 14.46 8.45 5.94
N VAL A 30 14.94 7.41 6.63
CA VAL A 30 14.11 6.67 7.58
C VAL A 30 14.06 7.42 8.89
N GLU A 31 12.85 7.79 9.32
CA GLU A 31 12.64 8.49 10.58
C GLU A 31 12.21 7.52 11.68
N GLU A 32 12.33 7.95 12.93
CA GLU A 32 11.92 7.15 14.08
C GLU A 32 10.45 6.76 13.99
N TYR A 33 9.61 7.68 13.54
CA TYR A 33 8.19 7.42 13.35
C TYR A 33 7.95 6.26 12.37
N ASP A 34 8.74 6.18 11.30
CA ASP A 34 8.65 5.09 10.34
C ASP A 34 8.95 3.74 10.99
N HIS A 35 10.01 3.67 11.80
CA HIS A 35 10.33 2.44 12.54
C HIS A 35 9.19 2.02 13.44
N LYS A 36 8.60 2.97 14.14
CA LYS A 36 7.50 2.70 15.08
C LYS A 36 6.29 2.09 14.37
N ILE A 37 5.85 2.70 13.28
CA ILE A 37 4.67 2.23 12.54
C ILE A 37 4.95 0.89 11.85
N LEU A 38 6.09 0.79 11.16
CA LEU A 38 6.42 -0.38 10.37
C LEU A 38 6.71 -1.62 11.21
N SER A 39 7.25 -1.45 12.42
CA SER A 39 7.52 -2.57 13.31
C SER A 39 6.30 -3.01 14.11
N ASN A 40 5.22 -2.26 14.07
CA ASN A 40 3.98 -2.55 14.78
C ASN A 40 2.76 -2.40 13.86
N ALA A 41 2.87 -2.98 12.68
CA ALA A 41 1.86 -2.82 11.62
C ALA A 41 0.46 -3.27 12.07
N LYS A 42 0.37 -4.38 12.80
CA LYS A 42 -0.92 -4.85 13.31
C LYS A 42 -1.57 -3.78 14.17
N LYS A 43 -0.83 -3.23 15.13
CA LYS A 43 -1.35 -2.24 16.08
C LYS A 43 -1.76 -0.94 15.39
N TYR A 44 -0.91 -0.43 14.50
CA TYR A 44 -1.10 0.91 13.92
C TYR A 44 -1.87 0.92 12.62
N ILE A 45 -2.02 -0.22 11.96
CA ILE A 45 -2.74 -0.30 10.68
C ILE A 45 -3.95 -1.23 10.80
N ILE A 46 -3.73 -2.50 11.09
CA ILE A 46 -4.80 -3.50 11.07
C ILE A 46 -5.84 -3.23 12.16
N ASP A 47 -5.38 -3.01 13.39
CA ASP A 47 -6.29 -2.79 14.53
C ASP A 47 -7.03 -1.46 14.44
N LYS A 48 -6.56 -0.55 13.59
CA LYS A 48 -7.22 0.73 13.34
C LYS A 48 -8.23 0.68 12.19
N GLY A 49 -8.47 -0.51 11.65
CA GLY A 49 -9.38 -0.71 10.53
C GLY A 49 -8.72 -0.67 9.17
N GLY A 50 -7.40 -0.61 9.13
CA GLY A 50 -6.65 -0.64 7.88
C GLY A 50 -6.47 -2.04 7.34
N LYS A 51 -5.85 -2.12 6.16
CA LYS A 51 -5.60 -3.37 5.47
C LYS A 51 -4.19 -3.38 4.90
N ILE A 52 -3.55 -4.54 4.92
CA ILE A 52 -2.24 -4.72 4.30
C ILE A 52 -2.33 -5.88 3.34
N PHE A 53 -1.79 -5.69 2.14
CA PHE A 53 -1.68 -6.75 1.14
C PHE A 53 -0.22 -7.00 0.80
N PHE A 54 0.09 -8.23 0.42
CA PHE A 54 1.41 -8.61 -0.08
C PHE A 54 1.29 -9.20 -1.47
N ALA A 55 2.29 -8.93 -2.29
CA ALA A 55 2.47 -9.61 -3.57
C ALA A 55 3.46 -10.75 -3.36
N VAL A 56 3.09 -11.93 -3.82
CA VAL A 56 3.85 -13.16 -3.61
C VAL A 56 4.16 -13.80 -4.96
N LEU A 57 5.43 -14.14 -5.16
CA LEU A 57 5.89 -14.89 -6.32
C LEU A 57 6.41 -16.24 -5.81
N GLY A 58 5.62 -17.31 -6.05
CA GLY A 58 5.91 -18.60 -5.46
C GLY A 58 5.77 -18.50 -3.94
N ASP A 59 6.85 -18.75 -3.22
CA ASP A 59 6.91 -18.64 -1.77
C ASP A 59 7.59 -17.34 -1.28
N LYS A 60 7.92 -16.44 -2.21
CA LYS A 60 8.63 -15.20 -1.90
C LYS A 60 7.67 -14.03 -1.82
N ILE A 61 7.74 -13.29 -0.74
CA ILE A 61 7.02 -12.03 -0.60
C ILE A 61 7.88 -10.93 -1.23
N ILE A 62 7.37 -10.30 -2.29
CA ILE A 62 8.15 -9.38 -3.12
C ILE A 62 7.69 -7.93 -3.05
N ALA A 63 6.50 -7.68 -2.51
CA ALA A 63 5.97 -6.32 -2.42
C ALA A 63 4.86 -6.24 -1.39
N THR A 64 4.51 -5.03 -1.00
CA THR A 64 3.45 -4.78 -0.04
C THR A 64 2.79 -3.42 -0.26
N VAL A 65 1.61 -3.25 0.30
CA VAL A 65 0.89 -1.97 0.33
C VAL A 65 -0.07 -1.98 1.52
N ALA A 66 -0.36 -0.80 2.04
CA ALA A 66 -1.33 -0.63 3.11
C ALA A 66 -2.44 0.34 2.71
N LEU A 67 -3.64 0.09 3.21
CA LEU A 67 -4.77 1.00 3.16
C LEU A 67 -5.12 1.42 4.58
N MET A 68 -5.23 2.72 4.81
CA MET A 68 -5.59 3.28 6.11
C MET A 68 -6.92 3.99 6.01
N PRO A 69 -7.80 3.85 7.02
CA PRO A 69 -9.00 4.69 7.10
C PRO A 69 -8.58 6.15 7.23
N THR A 70 -9.43 7.05 6.75
CA THR A 70 -9.26 8.50 6.93
C THR A 70 -10.42 9.04 7.75
N GLU A 71 -10.42 10.34 8.00
CA GLU A 71 -11.53 11.00 8.67
C GLU A 71 -12.82 10.93 7.84
N ASN A 72 -12.68 10.79 6.53
CA ASN A 72 -13.82 10.59 5.63
C ASN A 72 -14.08 9.09 5.47
N GLU A 73 -15.23 8.63 5.93
CA GLU A 73 -15.63 7.22 5.89
C GLU A 73 -15.66 6.61 4.48
N LEU A 74 -15.75 7.45 3.46
CA LEU A 74 -15.82 7.01 2.07
C LEU A 74 -14.45 7.00 1.39
N THR A 75 -13.38 7.26 2.14
CA THR A 75 -12.04 7.43 1.58
C THR A 75 -11.01 6.66 2.39
N TYR A 76 -10.21 5.84 1.70
CA TYR A 76 -9.01 5.23 2.25
C TYR A 76 -7.77 5.98 1.80
N GLU A 77 -6.73 5.93 2.60
CA GLU A 77 -5.40 6.38 2.20
C GLU A 77 -4.56 5.16 1.82
N LEU A 78 -4.02 5.15 0.60
CA LEU A 78 -3.05 4.14 0.18
C LEU A 78 -1.66 4.62 0.58
N THR A 79 -0.93 3.78 1.30
CA THR A 79 0.36 4.16 1.88
C THR A 79 1.26 2.93 1.99
N LYS A 80 2.52 3.17 2.32
CA LYS A 80 3.47 2.08 2.61
C LYS A 80 3.60 1.07 1.47
N MET A 81 3.53 1.53 0.22
CA MET A 81 3.78 0.67 -0.92
C MET A 81 5.29 0.53 -1.13
N ALA A 82 5.75 -0.70 -1.22
CA ALA A 82 7.15 -0.98 -1.45
C ALA A 82 7.30 -2.27 -2.25
N VAL A 83 8.17 -2.23 -3.25
CA VAL A 83 8.47 -3.37 -4.12
C VAL A 83 9.97 -3.65 -4.04
N LYS A 84 10.34 -4.93 -3.91
CA LYS A 84 11.77 -5.30 -3.92
C LYS A 84 12.43 -4.81 -5.21
N PRO A 85 13.70 -4.34 -5.12
CA PRO A 85 14.38 -3.76 -6.29
C PRO A 85 14.37 -4.65 -7.53
N LYS A 86 14.58 -5.94 -7.34
CA LYS A 86 14.63 -6.92 -8.43
C LYS A 86 13.31 -7.00 -9.21
N TYR A 87 12.21 -6.64 -8.58
CA TYR A 87 10.88 -6.81 -9.17
C TYR A 87 10.22 -5.48 -9.57
N ARG A 88 10.94 -4.37 -9.48
CA ARG A 88 10.43 -3.06 -9.87
C ARG A 88 10.26 -2.96 -11.39
N ASN A 89 9.35 -2.08 -11.81
CA ASN A 89 9.05 -1.82 -13.23
C ASN A 89 8.48 -3.04 -13.96
N LYS A 90 7.80 -3.93 -13.24
CA LYS A 90 7.17 -5.13 -13.80
C LYS A 90 5.67 -5.20 -13.56
N GLY A 91 5.06 -4.07 -13.21
CA GLY A 91 3.62 -3.99 -13.00
C GLY A 91 3.13 -4.52 -11.66
N ILE A 92 4.01 -4.79 -10.69
CA ILE A 92 3.62 -5.32 -9.38
C ILE A 92 2.88 -4.28 -8.56
N GLY A 93 3.36 -3.04 -8.56
CA GLY A 93 2.66 -1.94 -7.89
C GLY A 93 1.26 -1.73 -8.43
N LYS A 94 1.09 -1.89 -9.74
CA LYS A 94 -0.23 -1.78 -10.37
C LYS A 94 -1.16 -2.89 -9.91
N LYS A 95 -0.65 -4.11 -9.76
CA LYS A 95 -1.45 -5.24 -9.23
C LYS A 95 -1.89 -4.97 -7.80
N LEU A 96 -1.01 -4.45 -6.96
CA LEU A 96 -1.34 -4.07 -5.60
C LEU A 96 -2.38 -2.96 -5.57
N LEU A 97 -2.22 -1.95 -6.42
CA LEU A 97 -3.18 -0.86 -6.53
C LEU A 97 -4.56 -1.38 -6.94
N ASN A 98 -4.61 -2.25 -7.94
CA ASN A 98 -5.88 -2.84 -8.39
C ASN A 98 -6.56 -3.62 -7.26
N LYS A 99 -5.79 -4.34 -6.45
CA LYS A 99 -6.33 -5.05 -5.28
C LYS A 99 -6.90 -4.08 -4.26
N CYS A 100 -6.22 -2.98 -4.01
CA CYS A 100 -6.72 -1.94 -3.10
C CYS A 100 -8.03 -1.32 -3.60
N ILE A 101 -8.10 -1.06 -4.90
CA ILE A 101 -9.32 -0.51 -5.52
C ILE A 101 -10.48 -1.49 -5.39
N GLU A 102 -10.23 -2.75 -5.71
CA GLU A 102 -11.23 -3.82 -5.62
C GLU A 102 -11.75 -3.96 -4.18
N PHE A 103 -10.84 -4.01 -3.20
CA PHE A 103 -11.21 -4.11 -1.80
C PHE A 103 -12.01 -2.90 -1.35
N SER A 104 -11.58 -1.70 -1.71
CA SER A 104 -12.24 -0.45 -1.31
C SER A 104 -13.62 -0.34 -1.90
N ASN A 105 -13.77 -0.72 -3.18
CA ASN A 105 -15.06 -0.72 -3.85
C ASN A 105 -16.03 -1.71 -3.17
N TYR A 106 -15.55 -2.90 -2.86
CA TYR A 106 -16.35 -3.92 -2.16
C TYR A 106 -16.84 -3.42 -0.80
N ASN A 107 -16.06 -2.58 -0.12
CA ASN A 107 -16.39 -2.05 1.20
C ASN A 107 -17.10 -0.71 1.16
N GLY A 108 -17.60 -0.30 0.00
CA GLY A 108 -18.40 0.92 -0.14
C GLY A 108 -17.61 2.22 -0.12
N CYS A 109 -16.29 2.16 -0.24
CA CYS A 109 -15.48 3.37 -0.37
C CYS A 109 -15.60 3.95 -1.77
N GLU A 110 -15.58 5.27 -1.85
CA GLU A 110 -15.72 5.99 -3.12
C GLU A 110 -14.39 6.46 -3.69
N SER A 111 -13.37 6.60 -2.85
CA SER A 111 -12.09 7.13 -3.29
C SER A 111 -10.91 6.59 -2.48
N ILE A 112 -9.75 6.66 -3.10
CA ILE A 112 -8.47 6.38 -2.45
C ILE A 112 -7.59 7.61 -2.63
N ILE A 113 -6.96 8.04 -1.54
CA ILE A 113 -5.98 9.12 -1.56
C ILE A 113 -4.60 8.49 -1.45
N LEU A 114 -3.65 8.98 -2.23
CA LEU A 114 -2.26 8.65 -2.00
C LEU A 114 -1.40 9.90 -2.13
N TYR A 115 -0.35 9.98 -1.32
CA TYR A 115 0.56 11.10 -1.32
C TYR A 115 1.81 10.74 -2.07
N SER A 116 2.16 11.59 -3.05
CA SER A 116 3.40 11.44 -3.79
C SER A 116 4.56 11.93 -2.94
N ASN A 117 5.64 11.20 -2.99
CA ASN A 117 6.75 11.32 -2.07
C ASN A 117 7.55 12.63 -2.14
N LYS A 118 7.77 13.17 -3.30
CA LYS A 118 8.74 14.26 -3.45
C LYS A 118 8.18 15.66 -3.22
N LYS A 119 6.87 15.83 -3.29
CA LYS A 119 6.25 17.15 -3.18
C LYS A 119 4.91 17.11 -2.46
N LEU A 120 4.67 16.05 -1.69
CA LEU A 120 3.41 15.87 -0.98
C LEU A 120 2.18 16.06 -1.87
N LYS A 121 2.34 15.70 -3.15
CA LYS A 121 1.21 15.73 -4.07
C LYS A 121 0.23 14.63 -3.72
N MET A 122 -1.00 15.00 -3.59
CA MET A 122 -2.08 14.07 -3.32
C MET A 122 -2.69 13.60 -4.64
N LEU A 123 -2.76 12.30 -4.81
CA LEU A 123 -3.42 11.68 -5.95
C LEU A 123 -4.76 11.13 -5.51
N PHE A 124 -5.82 11.52 -6.18
CA PHE A 124 -7.17 11.05 -5.88
C PHE A 124 -7.61 10.02 -6.90
N ILE A 125 -7.99 8.84 -6.42
CA ILE A 125 -8.53 7.79 -7.28
C ILE A 125 -10.00 7.62 -6.96
N CYS A 126 -10.85 7.91 -7.95
CA CYS A 126 -12.29 7.71 -7.82
C CYS A 126 -12.62 6.24 -8.12
N ILE A 127 -13.06 5.52 -7.10
CA ILE A 127 -13.28 4.06 -7.21
C ILE A 127 -14.55 3.74 -8.01
N SER A 128 -15.55 4.60 -7.94
CA SER A 128 -16.83 4.38 -8.63
C SER A 128 -16.69 4.34 -10.15
N HIS A 129 -15.60 4.85 -10.67
CA HIS A 129 -15.28 4.81 -12.09
C HIS A 129 -13.88 4.25 -12.25
N LEU A 130 -13.77 2.93 -12.19
CA LEU A 130 -12.50 2.19 -12.25
C LEU A 130 -11.73 2.45 -13.55
N ASP A 131 -11.32 3.67 -13.73
CA ASP A 131 -10.47 4.04 -14.84
C ASP A 131 -9.19 4.67 -14.28
N LEU A 132 -8.10 3.92 -14.33
CA LEU A 132 -6.79 4.39 -13.90
C LEU A 132 -6.35 5.65 -14.64
N LYS A 133 -7.02 5.98 -15.74
CA LYS A 133 -6.75 7.20 -16.50
C LYS A 133 -7.36 8.44 -15.86
N LYS A 134 -8.24 8.26 -14.87
CA LYS A 134 -8.90 9.36 -14.18
C LYS A 134 -8.24 9.70 -12.86
N LEU A 135 -6.94 9.51 -12.77
CA LEU A 135 -6.16 9.92 -11.62
C LEU A 135 -6.17 11.45 -11.54
N LYS A 136 -6.62 11.98 -10.41
CA LYS A 136 -6.64 13.43 -10.19
C LYS A 136 -5.55 13.81 -9.20
N TRP A 137 -4.60 14.57 -9.68
CA TRP A 137 -3.56 15.17 -8.85
C TRP A 137 -4.11 16.39 -8.15
N LYS A 138 -3.93 16.45 -6.84
CA LYS A 138 -4.26 17.63 -6.06
C LYS A 138 -3.04 18.23 -5.40
#